data_f6aa1285d3aa0fa5b254e9d6ee4face6
#
_entry.id   f6aa1285d3aa0fa5b254e9d6ee4face6
#
_cell.length_a   1.000
_cell.length_b   1.000
_cell.length_c   1.000
_cell.angle_alpha   90.00
_cell.angle_beta   90.00
_cell.angle_gamma   90.00
#
_symmetry.space_group_name_H-M   'P 1'
#
loop_
_entity.id
_entity.type
_entity.pdbx_description
1 polymer ?
#
loop_
_entity_poly.entity_id
_entity_poly.type
_entity_poly.pdbx_seq_one_letter_code
_entity_poly.pdbx_strand_id
1 'polypeptide(L)'
;MDALILAAGFGSRMNELTKDIPKPLLKIKKNTLLDYAVKITEGIALNNIFINSHYLADQLRNYIEHHFPHIKISYEVSILGTGGGIKKVQTDDILVINTDNLWNLNFTKEINEGIKFFYQYKEIENLLFTRSQGNNPDVEILGKQLIQFPSDHPNTQFQGCHIIRKGALSLYPLIFNIQDYWKNASLNNSLYGFETSTINPHVGTKDLYLQYLK
;
A
#
# COMPACT_ATOMS: atom_id res chain seq x y z
N MET A 1 -8.71 12.54 -5.67
CA MET A 1 -7.68 11.58 -5.19
C MET A 1 -7.62 10.39 -6.11
N ASP A 2 -6.42 9.90 -6.45
CA ASP A 2 -6.21 8.65 -7.17
C ASP A 2 -5.87 7.51 -6.19
N ALA A 3 -5.84 6.26 -6.66
CA ALA A 3 -5.31 5.14 -5.91
C ALA A 3 -4.26 4.37 -6.71
N LEU A 4 -3.26 3.80 -6.01
CA LEU A 4 -2.30 2.85 -6.56
C LEU A 4 -2.29 1.57 -5.72
N ILE A 5 -2.52 0.45 -6.37
CA ILE A 5 -2.36 -0.89 -5.81
C ILE A 5 -0.97 -1.40 -6.21
N LEU A 6 -0.12 -1.72 -5.22
CA LEU A 6 1.26 -2.13 -5.44
C LEU A 6 1.34 -3.62 -5.80
N ALA A 7 1.80 -3.93 -7.02
CA ALA A 7 1.82 -5.28 -7.57
C ALA A 7 3.07 -5.63 -8.40
N ALA A 8 4.06 -4.73 -8.51
CA ALA A 8 5.24 -4.90 -9.37
C ALA A 8 6.34 -5.81 -8.79
N GLY A 9 6.27 -6.15 -7.50
CA GLY A 9 7.32 -6.88 -6.80
C GLY A 9 7.52 -8.32 -7.27
N PHE A 10 8.75 -8.85 -7.17
CA PHE A 10 9.09 -10.24 -7.50
C PHE A 10 8.41 -11.29 -6.60
N GLY A 11 7.95 -10.90 -5.42
CA GLY A 11 7.39 -11.86 -4.46
C GLY A 11 8.42 -12.85 -3.89
N SER A 12 9.72 -12.50 -3.87
CA SER A 12 10.83 -13.41 -3.52
C SER A 12 10.65 -14.12 -2.17
N ARG A 13 10.01 -13.50 -1.19
CA ARG A 13 9.70 -14.10 0.13
C ARG A 13 8.63 -15.21 0.06
N MET A 14 7.97 -15.40 -1.10
CA MET A 14 7.00 -16.46 -1.33
C MET A 14 7.64 -17.71 -1.93
N ASN A 15 8.95 -17.66 -2.26
CA ASN A 15 9.75 -18.76 -2.82
C ASN A 15 9.10 -19.37 -4.07
N GLU A 16 8.94 -20.71 -4.11
CA GLU A 16 8.37 -21.46 -5.23
C GLU A 16 6.93 -21.04 -5.60
N LEU A 17 6.18 -20.46 -4.68
CA LEU A 17 4.78 -20.05 -4.94
C LEU A 17 4.66 -18.93 -5.98
N THR A 18 5.72 -18.14 -6.15
CA THR A 18 5.71 -17.02 -7.11
C THR A 18 6.64 -17.25 -8.31
N LYS A 19 7.11 -18.47 -8.53
CA LYS A 19 7.95 -18.80 -9.68
C LYS A 19 7.21 -18.61 -11.00
N ASP A 20 5.97 -19.07 -11.07
CA ASP A 20 5.17 -19.11 -12.30
C ASP A 20 3.87 -18.28 -12.18
N ILE A 21 3.58 -17.71 -11.03
CA ILE A 21 2.39 -16.90 -10.78
C ILE A 21 2.82 -15.63 -10.01
N PRO A 22 2.46 -14.41 -10.48
CA PRO A 22 2.80 -13.20 -9.74
C PRO A 22 2.07 -13.18 -8.40
N LYS A 23 2.75 -12.74 -7.33
CA LYS A 23 2.23 -12.74 -5.95
C LYS A 23 0.79 -12.20 -5.84
N PRO A 24 0.40 -11.08 -6.50
CA PRO A 24 -0.97 -10.56 -6.42
C PRO A 24 -2.04 -11.55 -6.90
N LEU A 25 -1.70 -12.52 -7.74
CA LEU A 25 -2.63 -13.54 -8.26
C LEU A 25 -2.67 -14.82 -7.44
N LEU A 26 -1.88 -14.95 -6.37
CA LEU A 26 -2.02 -16.05 -5.42
C LEU A 26 -3.40 -15.99 -4.74
N LYS A 27 -4.03 -17.15 -4.60
CA LYS A 27 -5.41 -17.27 -4.11
C LYS A 27 -5.46 -17.67 -2.64
N ILE A 28 -6.30 -17.00 -1.87
CA ILE A 28 -6.76 -17.45 -0.56
C ILE A 28 -8.28 -17.65 -0.67
N LYS A 29 -8.75 -18.86 -0.41
CA LYS A 29 -10.13 -19.27 -0.69
C LYS A 29 -10.46 -19.08 -2.18
N LYS A 30 -11.46 -18.28 -2.51
CA LYS A 30 -11.94 -18.05 -3.89
C LYS A 30 -11.33 -16.80 -4.55
N ASN A 31 -10.67 -15.93 -3.78
CA ASN A 31 -10.20 -14.64 -4.24
C ASN A 31 -8.67 -14.62 -4.35
N THR A 32 -8.14 -13.87 -5.31
CA THR A 32 -6.71 -13.53 -5.36
C THR A 32 -6.37 -12.45 -4.31
N LEU A 33 -5.09 -12.30 -3.99
CA LEU A 33 -4.65 -11.19 -3.13
C LEU A 33 -4.99 -9.83 -3.76
N LEU A 34 -4.97 -9.76 -5.09
CA LEU A 34 -5.38 -8.58 -5.84
C LEU A 34 -6.88 -8.29 -5.66
N ASP A 35 -7.75 -9.32 -5.69
CA ASP A 35 -9.19 -9.14 -5.47
C ASP A 35 -9.48 -8.52 -4.11
N TYR A 36 -8.76 -8.93 -3.06
CA TYR A 36 -8.88 -8.32 -1.74
C TYR A 36 -8.49 -6.83 -1.76
N ALA A 37 -7.38 -6.48 -2.44
CA ALA A 37 -6.92 -5.10 -2.53
C ALA A 37 -7.85 -4.22 -3.39
N VAL A 38 -8.41 -4.75 -4.48
CA VAL A 38 -9.38 -4.01 -5.31
C VAL A 38 -10.69 -3.78 -4.55
N LYS A 39 -11.20 -4.79 -3.85
CA LYS A 39 -12.48 -4.69 -3.13
C LYS A 39 -12.50 -3.57 -2.09
N ILE A 40 -11.40 -3.28 -1.41
CA ILE A 40 -11.40 -2.18 -0.42
C ILE A 40 -11.43 -0.80 -1.08
N THR A 41 -11.15 -0.69 -2.38
CA THR A 41 -11.30 0.58 -3.11
C THR A 41 -12.76 0.86 -3.47
N GLU A 42 -13.62 -0.16 -3.48
CA GLU A 42 -15.05 -0.01 -3.67
C GLU A 42 -15.64 0.81 -2.50
N GLY A 43 -16.38 1.85 -2.78
CA GLY A 43 -16.94 2.74 -1.76
C GLY A 43 -16.00 3.87 -1.29
N ILE A 44 -14.86 4.05 -1.96
CA ILE A 44 -13.99 5.24 -1.84
C ILE A 44 -14.17 6.10 -3.09
N ALA A 45 -14.32 7.42 -2.90
CA ALA A 45 -14.43 8.37 -4.02
C ALA A 45 -13.05 8.58 -4.68
N LEU A 46 -12.73 7.75 -5.67
CA LEU A 46 -11.47 7.78 -6.42
C LEU A 46 -11.68 8.27 -7.85
N ASN A 47 -10.75 9.09 -8.36
CA ASN A 47 -10.76 9.55 -9.75
C ASN A 47 -10.22 8.45 -10.69
N ASN A 48 -9.11 7.84 -10.31
CA ASN A 48 -8.48 6.74 -11.05
C ASN A 48 -7.95 5.69 -10.08
N ILE A 49 -7.94 4.43 -10.52
CA ILE A 49 -7.25 3.35 -9.84
C ILE A 49 -6.15 2.84 -10.76
N PHE A 50 -4.92 2.80 -10.26
CA PHE A 50 -3.74 2.28 -10.94
C PHE A 50 -3.28 0.99 -10.27
N ILE A 51 -2.68 0.10 -11.06
CA ILE A 51 -1.90 -1.04 -10.57
C ILE A 51 -0.54 -0.97 -11.26
N ASN A 52 0.55 -1.00 -10.49
CA ASN A 52 1.87 -1.14 -11.09
C ASN A 52 2.20 -2.61 -11.37
N SER A 53 2.94 -2.88 -12.43
CA SER A 53 3.31 -4.23 -12.85
C SER A 53 4.73 -4.27 -13.40
N HIS A 54 5.45 -5.35 -13.11
CA HIS A 54 6.77 -5.65 -13.65
C HIS A 54 6.97 -7.16 -13.80
N TYR A 55 7.07 -7.89 -12.69
CA TYR A 55 7.28 -9.33 -12.69
C TYR A 55 6.03 -10.07 -13.17
N LEU A 56 6.20 -10.98 -14.17
CA LEU A 56 5.10 -11.71 -14.81
C LEU A 56 3.94 -10.80 -15.26
N ALA A 57 4.30 -9.61 -15.79
CA ALA A 57 3.36 -8.53 -16.08
C ALA A 57 2.20 -8.94 -16.99
N ASP A 58 2.44 -9.83 -17.96
CA ASP A 58 1.38 -10.26 -18.90
C ASP A 58 0.28 -11.06 -18.21
N GLN A 59 0.61 -11.90 -17.23
CA GLN A 59 -0.40 -12.61 -16.45
C GLN A 59 -1.24 -11.65 -15.63
N LEU A 60 -0.58 -10.67 -14.98
CA LEU A 60 -1.27 -9.66 -14.19
C LEU A 60 -2.16 -8.78 -15.09
N ARG A 61 -1.64 -8.37 -16.26
CA ARG A 61 -2.40 -7.59 -17.26
C ARG A 61 -3.65 -8.34 -17.72
N ASN A 62 -3.51 -9.59 -18.17
CA ASN A 62 -4.63 -10.40 -18.63
C ASN A 62 -5.70 -10.56 -17.55
N TYR A 63 -5.29 -10.74 -16.30
CA TYR A 63 -6.21 -10.84 -15.18
C TYR A 63 -6.99 -9.53 -14.96
N ILE A 64 -6.29 -8.39 -14.96
CA ILE A 64 -6.89 -7.06 -14.75
C ILE A 64 -7.85 -6.71 -15.90
N GLU A 65 -7.43 -6.89 -17.15
CA GLU A 65 -8.26 -6.59 -18.30
C GLU A 65 -9.57 -7.41 -18.32
N HIS A 66 -9.51 -8.65 -17.82
CA HIS A 66 -10.70 -9.52 -17.76
C HIS A 66 -11.62 -9.22 -16.58
N HIS A 67 -11.06 -8.95 -15.38
CA HIS A 67 -11.85 -8.83 -14.14
C HIS A 67 -12.08 -7.38 -13.70
N PHE A 68 -11.20 -6.45 -14.05
CA PHE A 68 -11.19 -5.06 -13.60
C PHE A 68 -10.83 -4.08 -14.72
N PRO A 69 -11.58 -4.06 -15.86
CA PRO A 69 -11.21 -3.29 -17.06
C PRO A 69 -11.16 -1.77 -16.85
N HIS A 70 -11.70 -1.26 -15.75
CA HIS A 70 -11.64 0.15 -15.35
C HIS A 70 -10.33 0.55 -14.67
N ILE A 71 -9.48 -0.41 -14.28
CA ILE A 71 -8.21 -0.16 -13.59
C ILE A 71 -7.09 0.04 -14.61
N LYS A 72 -6.30 1.10 -14.42
CA LYS A 72 -5.19 1.46 -15.30
C LYS A 72 -3.90 0.74 -14.88
N ILE A 73 -3.22 0.11 -15.85
CA ILE A 73 -1.97 -0.59 -15.59
C ILE A 73 -0.78 0.36 -15.82
N SER A 74 0.08 0.49 -14.83
CA SER A 74 1.37 1.18 -14.91
C SER A 74 2.50 0.17 -15.03
N TYR A 75 2.88 -0.19 -16.27
CA TYR A 75 3.99 -1.12 -16.50
C TYR A 75 5.34 -0.46 -16.19
N GLU A 76 6.18 -1.15 -15.43
CA GLU A 76 7.54 -0.76 -15.10
C GLU A 76 8.52 -1.62 -15.90
N VAL A 77 9.30 -1.01 -16.80
CA VAL A 77 10.33 -1.71 -17.60
C VAL A 77 11.45 -2.25 -16.68
N SER A 78 11.79 -1.49 -15.66
CA SER A 78 12.62 -1.89 -14.53
C SER A 78 11.90 -1.58 -13.23
N ILE A 79 12.19 -2.32 -12.16
CA ILE A 79 11.60 -2.06 -10.85
C ILE A 79 12.01 -0.67 -10.37
N LEU A 80 11.00 0.16 -10.08
CA LEU A 80 11.19 1.53 -9.63
C LEU A 80 11.30 1.66 -8.09
N GLY A 81 11.03 0.59 -7.36
CA GLY A 81 10.78 0.63 -5.92
C GLY A 81 9.40 1.23 -5.60
N THR A 82 8.97 1.12 -4.35
CA THR A 82 7.64 1.58 -3.96
C THR A 82 7.46 3.08 -4.21
N GLY A 83 8.42 3.90 -3.82
CA GLY A 83 8.35 5.36 -4.02
C GLY A 83 8.34 5.77 -5.49
N GLY A 84 9.18 5.12 -6.32
CA GLY A 84 9.23 5.38 -7.76
C GLY A 84 7.96 4.96 -8.49
N GLY A 85 7.38 3.81 -8.13
CA GLY A 85 6.09 3.35 -8.66
C GLY A 85 4.95 4.33 -8.37
N ILE A 86 4.91 4.88 -7.14
CA ILE A 86 3.95 5.93 -6.76
C ILE A 86 4.18 7.20 -7.57
N LYS A 87 5.42 7.71 -7.57
CA LYS A 87 5.78 8.94 -8.30
C LYS A 87 5.41 8.87 -9.78
N LYS A 88 5.58 7.71 -10.42
CA LYS A 88 5.28 7.49 -11.83
C LYS A 88 3.82 7.76 -12.20
N VAL A 89 2.88 7.44 -11.32
CA VAL A 89 1.43 7.56 -11.59
C VAL A 89 0.77 8.73 -10.89
N GLN A 90 1.47 9.39 -9.95
CA GLN A 90 0.89 10.43 -9.13
C GLN A 90 0.56 11.70 -9.92
N THR A 91 -0.71 11.90 -10.19
CA THR A 91 -1.26 13.13 -10.81
C THR A 91 -2.07 13.97 -9.82
N ASP A 92 -2.47 13.37 -8.70
CA ASP A 92 -3.26 13.96 -7.63
C ASP A 92 -2.75 13.44 -6.26
N ASP A 93 -3.39 13.81 -5.14
CA ASP A 93 -3.21 13.08 -3.88
C ASP A 93 -3.51 11.60 -4.13
N ILE A 94 -2.73 10.69 -3.55
CA ILE A 94 -2.81 9.28 -3.91
C ILE A 94 -2.92 8.38 -2.69
N LEU A 95 -3.92 7.50 -2.69
CA LEU A 95 -4.07 6.38 -1.77
C LEU A 95 -3.25 5.19 -2.29
N VAL A 96 -2.34 4.68 -1.48
CA VAL A 96 -1.47 3.55 -1.82
C VAL A 96 -1.88 2.32 -1.02
N ILE A 97 -2.04 1.19 -1.68
CA ILE A 97 -2.54 -0.06 -1.09
C ILE A 97 -1.60 -1.21 -1.47
N ASN A 98 -1.10 -1.92 -0.47
CA ASN A 98 -0.31 -3.13 -0.67
C ASN A 98 -1.21 -4.32 -1.05
N THR A 99 -0.71 -5.23 -1.90
CA THR A 99 -1.43 -6.48 -2.25
C THR A 99 -1.12 -7.66 -1.32
N ASP A 100 -0.26 -7.49 -0.33
CA ASP A 100 0.13 -8.58 0.60
C ASP A 100 -0.59 -8.55 1.96
N ASN A 101 -1.73 -7.89 2.01
CA ASN A 101 -2.65 -7.92 3.14
C ASN A 101 -3.97 -8.60 2.74
N LEU A 102 -4.53 -9.39 3.64
CA LEU A 102 -5.91 -9.86 3.53
C LEU A 102 -6.85 -8.76 4.00
N TRP A 103 -7.23 -7.92 3.07
CA TRP A 103 -8.04 -6.76 3.36
C TRP A 103 -9.45 -7.11 3.81
N ASN A 104 -9.85 -6.59 4.97
CA ASN A 104 -11.21 -6.67 5.47
C ASN A 104 -12.02 -5.47 4.97
N LEU A 105 -13.21 -5.71 4.44
CA LEU A 105 -14.08 -4.66 3.86
C LEU A 105 -14.44 -3.55 4.88
N ASN A 106 -14.45 -3.84 6.17
CA ASN A 106 -14.66 -2.81 7.21
C ASN A 106 -13.57 -1.73 7.17
N PHE A 107 -12.37 -2.05 6.65
CA PHE A 107 -11.27 -1.10 6.54
C PHE A 107 -11.58 0.05 5.57
N THR A 108 -12.48 -0.15 4.58
CA THR A 108 -12.93 0.92 3.68
C THR A 108 -13.51 2.12 4.45
N LYS A 109 -14.23 1.87 5.56
CA LYS A 109 -14.76 2.94 6.42
C LYS A 109 -13.63 3.72 7.07
N GLU A 110 -12.63 3.03 7.62
CA GLU A 110 -11.46 3.66 8.26
C GLU A 110 -10.62 4.44 7.24
N ILE A 111 -10.49 3.94 6.00
CA ILE A 111 -9.84 4.69 4.91
C ILE A 111 -10.59 6.01 4.65
N ASN A 112 -11.92 5.98 4.54
CA ASN A 112 -12.72 7.20 4.32
C ASN A 112 -12.59 8.20 5.49
N GLU A 113 -12.48 7.73 6.73
CA GLU A 113 -12.23 8.57 7.91
C GLU A 113 -10.80 9.16 7.86
N GLY A 114 -9.80 8.36 7.50
CA GLY A 114 -8.42 8.82 7.29
C GLY A 114 -8.29 9.83 6.15
N ILE A 115 -9.04 9.68 5.06
CA ILE A 115 -9.10 10.66 3.96
C ILE A 115 -9.64 12.01 4.47
N LYS A 116 -10.71 12.00 5.28
CA LYS A 116 -11.25 13.23 5.88
C LYS A 116 -10.21 13.89 6.79
N PHE A 117 -9.54 13.11 7.62
CA PHE A 117 -8.47 13.57 8.49
C PHE A 117 -7.33 14.19 7.67
N PHE A 118 -6.86 13.52 6.62
CA PHE A 118 -5.81 14.01 5.72
C PHE A 118 -6.15 15.38 5.09
N TYR A 119 -7.40 15.57 4.67
CA TYR A 119 -7.82 16.85 4.08
C TYR A 119 -8.07 17.96 5.12
N GLN A 120 -8.33 17.58 6.36
CA GLN A 120 -8.51 18.54 7.45
C GLN A 120 -7.19 19.24 7.83
N TYR A 121 -6.06 18.52 7.70
CA TYR A 121 -4.73 18.99 8.12
C TYR A 121 -3.79 19.11 6.91
N LYS A 122 -3.50 20.34 6.51
CA LYS A 122 -2.70 20.63 5.29
C LYS A 122 -1.22 20.30 5.46
N GLU A 123 -0.72 20.28 6.70
CA GLU A 123 0.66 19.93 7.06
C GLU A 123 0.97 18.45 6.84
N ILE A 124 -0.05 17.59 6.73
CA ILE A 124 0.16 16.18 6.46
C ILE A 124 0.54 15.98 4.99
N GLU A 125 1.79 15.57 4.73
CA GLU A 125 2.23 15.17 3.41
C GLU A 125 2.06 13.67 3.18
N ASN A 126 2.24 12.86 4.23
CA ASN A 126 1.96 11.43 4.20
C ASN A 126 1.22 10.97 5.45
N LEU A 127 0.11 10.26 5.26
CA LEU A 127 -0.70 9.67 6.32
C LEU A 127 -0.58 8.14 6.24
N LEU A 128 0.05 7.51 7.23
CA LEU A 128 0.11 6.06 7.36
C LEU A 128 -1.11 5.55 8.13
N PHE A 129 -1.79 4.52 7.61
CA PHE A 129 -2.77 3.79 8.41
C PHE A 129 -2.04 2.82 9.31
N THR A 130 -2.24 2.94 10.62
CA THR A 130 -1.47 2.23 11.65
C THR A 130 -2.39 1.51 12.62
N ARG A 131 -1.83 0.55 13.38
CA ARG A 131 -2.56 -0.20 14.41
C ARG A 131 -1.64 -0.47 15.59
N SER A 132 -1.92 0.15 16.75
CA SER A 132 -1.11 0.04 17.97
C SER A 132 -1.11 -1.38 18.59
N GLN A 133 -2.16 -2.15 18.35
CA GLN A 133 -2.26 -3.56 18.78
C GLN A 133 -1.70 -4.55 17.75
N GLY A 134 -0.83 -4.10 16.85
CA GLY A 134 -0.16 -4.97 15.87
C GLY A 134 0.88 -5.88 16.52
N ASN A 135 1.07 -7.09 15.96
CA ASN A 135 2.02 -8.07 16.49
C ASN A 135 3.49 -7.72 16.17
N ASN A 136 3.73 -6.88 15.17
CA ASN A 136 5.06 -6.50 14.71
C ASN A 136 5.09 -4.99 14.48
N PRO A 137 5.25 -4.16 15.54
CA PRO A 137 5.38 -2.73 15.40
C PRO A 137 6.62 -2.39 14.57
N ASP A 138 6.49 -1.44 13.66
CA ASP A 138 7.53 -1.04 12.70
C ASP A 138 7.69 0.48 12.56
N VAL A 139 6.77 1.26 13.16
CA VAL A 139 6.84 2.71 13.25
C VAL A 139 6.50 3.17 14.69
N GLU A 140 6.90 4.39 15.04
CA GLU A 140 6.58 4.98 16.35
C GLU A 140 5.64 6.15 16.18
N ILE A 141 4.49 6.13 16.87
CA ILE A 141 3.61 7.29 17.00
C ILE A 141 4.00 8.08 18.24
N LEU A 142 4.29 9.36 18.00
CA LEU A 142 4.49 10.38 19.05
C LEU A 142 3.19 11.17 19.27
N GLY A 143 3.19 12.05 20.24
CA GLY A 143 2.06 12.95 20.50
C GLY A 143 1.57 13.65 19.24
N LYS A 144 0.24 13.93 19.15
CA LYS A 144 -0.43 14.52 17.99
C LYS A 144 -0.35 13.70 16.70
N GLN A 145 -0.21 12.37 16.80
CA GLN A 145 -0.18 11.44 15.66
C GLN A 145 1.03 11.59 14.71
N LEU A 146 2.08 12.30 15.10
CA LEU A 146 3.33 12.34 14.36
C LEU A 146 4.00 10.97 14.35
N ILE A 147 4.52 10.56 13.20
CA ILE A 147 5.30 9.32 13.06
C ILE A 147 6.79 9.65 13.11
N GLN A 148 7.52 8.96 14.00
CA GLN A 148 8.96 8.88 13.96
C GLN A 148 9.38 7.64 13.15
N PHE A 149 10.18 7.88 12.11
CA PHE A 149 10.72 6.82 11.26
C PHE A 149 12.13 7.18 10.73
N PRO A 150 13.14 6.29 10.81
CA PRO A 150 13.10 5.05 11.60
C PRO A 150 13.02 5.32 13.10
N SER A 151 12.63 4.33 13.88
CA SER A 151 12.59 4.41 15.34
C SER A 151 13.20 3.18 15.99
N ASP A 152 13.88 3.38 17.12
CA ASP A 152 14.39 2.32 18.00
C ASP A 152 13.33 1.82 18.99
N HIS A 153 12.19 2.52 19.06
CA HIS A 153 11.08 2.23 19.99
C HIS A 153 9.72 2.13 19.25
N PRO A 154 9.59 1.29 18.21
CA PRO A 154 8.34 1.20 17.46
C PRO A 154 7.20 0.73 18.38
N ASN A 155 6.06 1.42 18.31
CA ASN A 155 4.91 1.15 19.17
C ASN A 155 3.62 0.88 18.40
N THR A 156 3.66 0.98 17.07
CA THR A 156 2.52 0.74 16.21
C THR A 156 2.95 0.06 14.91
N GLN A 157 2.02 -0.64 14.26
CA GLN A 157 2.27 -1.36 13.01
C GLN A 157 1.64 -0.63 11.84
N PHE A 158 2.43 -0.38 10.78
CA PHE A 158 1.92 0.08 9.48
C PHE A 158 1.04 -1.00 8.85
N GLN A 159 -0.16 -0.61 8.40
CA GLN A 159 -1.16 -1.54 7.88
C GLN A 159 -1.08 -1.77 6.36
N GLY A 160 0.00 -1.36 5.68
CA GLY A 160 0.13 -1.54 4.23
C GLY A 160 -0.75 -0.59 3.40
N CYS A 161 -1.26 0.48 4.00
CA CYS A 161 -2.08 1.50 3.35
C CYS A 161 -1.65 2.89 3.80
N HIS A 162 -1.48 3.83 2.87
CA HIS A 162 -1.13 5.22 3.19
C HIS A 162 -1.60 6.20 2.12
N ILE A 163 -1.69 7.48 2.47
CA ILE A 163 -2.04 8.56 1.56
C ILE A 163 -0.84 9.49 1.42
N ILE A 164 -0.51 9.88 0.18
CA ILE A 164 0.57 10.82 -0.11
C ILE A 164 0.01 12.04 -0.84
N ARG A 165 0.37 13.23 -0.36
CA ARG A 165 -0.02 14.50 -0.98
C ARG A 165 0.65 14.68 -2.34
N LYS A 166 -0.10 15.23 -3.29
CA LYS A 166 0.41 15.58 -4.61
C LYS A 166 1.66 16.45 -4.49
N GLY A 167 2.70 16.07 -5.23
CA GLY A 167 3.95 16.80 -5.26
C GLY A 167 4.95 16.47 -4.15
N ALA A 168 4.56 15.77 -3.09
CA ALA A 168 5.46 15.41 -1.99
C ALA A 168 6.69 14.60 -2.45
N LEU A 169 6.57 13.84 -3.53
CA LEU A 169 7.65 13.04 -4.10
C LEU A 169 8.42 13.75 -5.24
N SER A 170 8.14 15.03 -5.52
CA SER A 170 8.69 15.74 -6.69
C SER A 170 10.22 15.78 -6.74
N LEU A 171 10.88 15.96 -5.59
CA LEU A 171 12.33 16.05 -5.47
C LEU A 171 13.06 14.70 -5.44
N TYR A 172 12.33 13.58 -5.37
CA TYR A 172 12.94 12.25 -5.35
C TYR A 172 13.26 11.74 -6.77
N PRO A 173 14.28 10.88 -6.95
CA PRO A 173 14.56 10.25 -8.23
C PRO A 173 13.40 9.34 -8.66
N LEU A 174 13.41 8.86 -9.90
CA LEU A 174 12.38 7.92 -10.37
C LEU A 174 12.50 6.54 -9.71
N ILE A 175 13.69 6.13 -9.29
CA ILE A 175 13.92 4.82 -8.66
C ILE A 175 14.30 5.06 -7.20
N PHE A 176 13.40 4.75 -6.27
CA PHE A 176 13.66 4.85 -4.82
C PHE A 176 12.62 4.07 -4.02
N ASN A 177 12.96 3.75 -2.77
CA ASN A 177 12.04 3.15 -1.82
C ASN A 177 11.29 4.24 -1.04
N ILE A 178 10.02 4.03 -0.76
CA ILE A 178 9.18 5.00 -0.04
C ILE A 178 9.72 5.32 1.36
N GLN A 179 10.44 4.40 1.97
CA GLN A 179 11.07 4.59 3.29
C GLN A 179 12.09 5.73 3.30
N ASP A 180 12.75 6.01 2.16
CA ASP A 180 13.68 7.15 2.06
C ASP A 180 12.91 8.48 2.14
N TYR A 181 11.69 8.53 1.58
CA TYR A 181 10.79 9.66 1.76
C TYR A 181 10.26 9.74 3.20
N TRP A 182 9.85 8.63 3.81
CA TRP A 182 9.34 8.62 5.18
C TRP A 182 10.34 9.16 6.20
N LYS A 183 11.64 8.85 6.05
CA LYS A 183 12.71 9.43 6.88
C LYS A 183 12.70 10.95 6.85
N ASN A 184 12.66 11.54 5.65
CA ASN A 184 12.64 12.98 5.48
C ASN A 184 11.33 13.61 5.96
N ALA A 185 10.19 13.00 5.65
CA ALA A 185 8.88 13.47 6.10
C ALA A 185 8.73 13.42 7.63
N SER A 186 9.31 12.41 8.28
CA SER A 186 9.40 12.31 9.74
C SER A 186 10.23 13.47 10.34
N LEU A 187 11.42 13.74 9.80
CA LEU A 187 12.26 14.86 10.24
C LEU A 187 11.59 16.23 10.08
N ASN A 188 10.74 16.36 9.06
CA ASN A 188 10.01 17.60 8.76
C ASN A 188 8.65 17.69 9.46
N ASN A 189 8.30 16.73 10.33
CA ASN A 189 7.01 16.63 11.01
C ASN A 189 5.80 16.65 10.04
N SER A 190 5.96 16.03 8.85
CA SER A 190 4.90 15.90 7.82
C SER A 190 4.44 14.46 7.60
N LEU A 191 4.99 13.48 8.36
CA LEU A 191 4.58 12.08 8.40
C LEU A 191 3.67 11.85 9.61
N TYR A 192 2.42 11.42 9.35
CA TYR A 192 1.39 11.22 10.37
C TYR A 192 0.85 9.79 10.37
N GLY A 193 0.34 9.33 11.50
CA GLY A 193 -0.37 8.07 11.67
C GLY A 193 -1.87 8.28 11.83
N PHE A 194 -2.67 7.44 11.23
CA PHE A 194 -4.11 7.31 11.48
C PHE A 194 -4.37 5.94 12.10
N GLU A 195 -4.76 5.93 13.37
CA GLU A 195 -4.99 4.69 14.11
C GLU A 195 -6.25 3.98 13.60
N THR A 196 -6.12 2.69 13.36
CA THR A 196 -7.17 1.80 12.87
C THR A 196 -7.41 0.65 13.83
N SER A 197 -8.63 0.11 13.81
CA SER A 197 -9.03 -1.04 14.64
C SER A 197 -9.16 -2.34 13.84
N THR A 198 -9.41 -2.25 12.54
CA THR A 198 -9.61 -3.40 11.65
C THR A 198 -8.32 -4.18 11.48
N ILE A 199 -8.41 -5.52 11.63
CA ILE A 199 -7.30 -6.42 11.41
C ILE A 199 -7.24 -6.79 9.93
N ASN A 200 -6.10 -6.47 9.29
CA ASN A 200 -5.78 -6.85 7.92
C ASN A 200 -4.51 -7.72 7.94
N PRO A 201 -4.66 -9.06 8.04
CA PRO A 201 -3.50 -9.94 8.16
C PRO A 201 -2.51 -9.77 7.02
N HIS A 202 -1.22 -9.61 7.36
CA HIS A 202 -0.15 -9.58 6.38
C HIS A 202 0.20 -11.01 5.95
N VAL A 203 0.21 -11.25 4.64
CA VAL A 203 0.52 -12.55 4.03
C VAL A 203 1.71 -12.44 3.08
N GLY A 204 2.69 -11.63 3.47
CA GLY A 204 3.85 -11.27 2.65
C GLY A 204 4.92 -12.34 2.54
N THR A 205 4.87 -13.42 3.32
CA THR A 205 5.80 -14.56 3.28
C THR A 205 5.06 -15.86 3.04
N LYS A 206 5.77 -16.89 2.55
CA LYS A 206 5.20 -18.23 2.33
C LYS A 206 4.51 -18.77 3.60
N ASP A 207 5.17 -18.69 4.75
CA ASP A 207 4.66 -19.26 5.99
C ASP A 207 3.37 -18.57 6.44
N LEU A 208 3.32 -17.24 6.38
CA LEU A 208 2.12 -16.46 6.70
C LEU A 208 0.98 -16.78 5.71
N TYR A 209 1.28 -16.87 4.42
CA TYR A 209 0.29 -17.20 3.41
C TYR A 209 -0.32 -18.58 3.61
N LEU A 210 0.50 -19.61 3.90
CA LEU A 210 0.03 -20.99 4.11
C LEU A 210 -0.90 -21.14 5.32
N GLN A 211 -0.80 -20.27 6.33
CA GLN A 211 -1.71 -20.26 7.48
C GLN A 211 -3.16 -19.97 7.09
N TYR A 212 -3.38 -19.25 5.98
CA TYR A 212 -4.71 -18.84 5.51
C TYR A 212 -5.25 -19.73 4.37
N LEU A 213 -4.54 -20.76 3.96
CA LEU A 213 -5.02 -21.75 2.98
C LEU A 213 -5.86 -22.87 3.61
N LYS A 214 -5.81 -23.02 4.94
CA LYS A 214 -6.51 -24.07 5.71
C LYS A 214 -8.00 -23.83 5.84
#